data_81ded21a1b0dfc8d2eb62fae4f002aa3
#
_entry.id   81ded21a1b0dfc8d2eb62fae4f002aa3
#
_cell.length_a   1.000
_cell.length_b   1.000
_cell.length_c   1.000
_cell.angle_alpha   90.00
_cell.angle_beta   90.00
_cell.angle_gamma   90.00
#
_symmetry.space_group_name_H-M   'P 1'
#
loop_
_entity.id
_entity.type
_entity.pdbx_description
1 polymer ?
#
loop_
_entity_poly.entity_id
_entity_poly.type
_entity_poly.pdbx_seq_one_letter_code
_entity_poly.pdbx_strand_id
1 'polypeptide(L)'
;MPGNVRIPVSLANNDGLLTMDGGIDLPATLTANIVNAETGEIVIGPITAKRHDKGLSIPYYPFRADIEEVGIFSIVIDGGPTDGAGIQIMDPSQISIPLVGFALPPFDTPTIDNDRGVNPICTYLPAACSLHNITLTDALALGKPIAYLVGTPAHCSTGTCSPALEALLQVSQKLSGSMTFIHAEIYTDDTATVVAPAVEAL
;
A
#
# COMPACT_ATOMS: atom_id res chain seq x y z
N MET A 1 -13.15 -4.02 -4.76
CA MET A 1 -14.56 -4.34 -4.42
C MET A 1 -15.44 -3.25 -5.02
N PRO A 2 -16.66 -3.57 -5.44
CA PRO A 2 -17.64 -2.57 -5.86
C PRO A 2 -17.88 -1.48 -4.80
N GLY A 3 -18.27 -0.29 -5.24
CA GLY A 3 -18.53 0.88 -4.41
C GLY A 3 -17.57 2.04 -4.66
N ASN A 4 -17.40 2.91 -3.65
CA ASN A 4 -16.51 4.07 -3.75
C ASN A 4 -15.03 3.65 -3.65
N VAL A 5 -14.40 3.46 -4.80
CA VAL A 5 -13.02 2.98 -4.92
C VAL A 5 -12.05 4.16 -4.87
N ARG A 6 -11.01 4.04 -4.05
CA ARG A 6 -9.87 4.96 -4.05
C ARG A 6 -8.74 4.37 -4.88
N ILE A 7 -8.32 5.09 -5.91
CA ILE A 7 -7.29 4.67 -6.87
C ILE A 7 -6.10 5.63 -6.72
N PRO A 8 -5.08 5.28 -5.93
CA PRO A 8 -3.87 6.10 -5.81
C PRO A 8 -2.99 5.89 -7.03
N VAL A 9 -2.64 6.98 -7.70
CA VAL A 9 -1.77 6.98 -8.89
C VAL A 9 -0.53 7.80 -8.61
N SER A 10 0.65 7.23 -8.80
CA SER A 10 1.92 7.96 -8.90
C SER A 10 2.43 7.92 -10.34
N LEU A 11 3.07 9.00 -10.78
CA LEU A 11 3.61 9.08 -12.13
C LEU A 11 5.01 8.45 -12.18
N ALA A 12 5.34 7.82 -13.29
CA ALA A 12 6.63 7.21 -13.54
C ALA A 12 7.13 7.52 -14.95
N ASN A 13 8.43 7.41 -15.15
CA ASN A 13 9.09 7.37 -16.45
C ASN A 13 9.93 6.08 -16.57
N ASN A 14 10.79 5.99 -17.57
CA ASN A 14 11.66 4.83 -17.79
C ASN A 14 12.68 4.60 -16.66
N ASP A 15 12.97 5.62 -15.84
CA ASP A 15 13.93 5.55 -14.75
C ASP A 15 13.25 5.17 -13.42
N GLY A 16 11.92 5.19 -13.35
CA GLY A 16 11.14 4.84 -12.17
C GLY A 16 10.10 5.87 -11.77
N LEU A 17 9.67 5.82 -10.50
CA LEU A 17 8.68 6.74 -9.95
C LEU A 17 9.22 8.16 -9.88
N LEU A 18 8.41 9.13 -10.31
CA LEU A 18 8.78 10.54 -10.26
C LEU A 18 8.69 11.08 -8.83
N THR A 19 9.74 11.81 -8.43
CA THR A 19 9.85 12.43 -7.10
C THR A 19 9.75 13.94 -7.19
N MET A 20 9.43 14.60 -6.08
CA MET A 20 9.37 16.07 -6.02
C MET A 20 10.73 16.73 -6.26
N ASP A 21 11.82 16.04 -5.90
CA ASP A 21 13.21 16.54 -6.04
C ASP A 21 13.82 16.22 -7.42
N GLY A 22 13.10 15.48 -8.26
CA GLY A 22 13.58 14.99 -9.58
C GLY A 22 13.66 16.05 -10.68
N GLY A 23 13.38 17.32 -10.39
CA GLY A 23 13.47 18.43 -11.35
C GLY A 23 12.39 18.43 -12.44
N ILE A 24 11.39 17.56 -12.35
CA ILE A 24 10.24 17.50 -13.24
C ILE A 24 9.07 18.24 -12.58
N ASP A 25 8.47 19.20 -13.29
CA ASP A 25 7.26 19.87 -12.83
C ASP A 25 6.06 18.94 -12.94
N LEU A 26 5.64 18.39 -11.80
CA LEU A 26 4.49 17.49 -11.73
C LEU A 26 3.19 18.29 -11.64
N PRO A 27 2.16 17.96 -12.43
CA PRO A 27 0.91 18.73 -12.45
C PRO A 27 0.24 18.74 -11.07
N ALA A 28 -0.38 19.88 -10.73
CA ALA A 28 -1.11 20.01 -9.46
C ALA A 28 -2.39 19.14 -9.42
N THR A 29 -2.95 18.83 -10.59
CA THR A 29 -4.17 18.05 -10.76
C THR A 29 -4.04 17.18 -12.01
N LEU A 30 -4.51 15.94 -11.92
CA LEU A 30 -4.68 15.05 -13.07
C LEU A 30 -6.18 14.86 -13.35
N THR A 31 -6.49 14.68 -14.64
CA THR A 31 -7.80 14.24 -15.12
C THR A 31 -7.69 12.86 -15.70
N ALA A 32 -8.69 12.01 -15.49
CA ALA A 32 -8.70 10.64 -15.98
C ALA A 32 -10.13 10.16 -16.29
N ASN A 33 -10.20 9.08 -17.07
CA ASN A 33 -11.41 8.30 -17.26
C ASN A 33 -11.18 6.87 -16.77
N ILE A 34 -12.23 6.24 -16.24
CA ILE A 34 -12.26 4.80 -16.01
C ILE A 34 -12.90 4.16 -17.24
N VAL A 35 -12.18 3.25 -17.84
CA VAL A 35 -12.67 2.51 -19.02
C VAL A 35 -12.78 1.03 -18.69
N ASN A 36 -13.73 0.36 -19.31
CA ASN A 36 -13.80 -1.10 -19.29
C ASN A 36 -12.61 -1.65 -20.11
N ALA A 37 -11.78 -2.50 -19.52
CA ALA A 37 -10.55 -2.97 -20.15
C ALA A 37 -10.79 -3.91 -21.34
N GLU A 38 -11.98 -4.54 -21.44
CA GLU A 38 -12.32 -5.43 -22.55
C GLU A 38 -12.91 -4.68 -23.74
N THR A 39 -13.78 -3.69 -23.48
CA THR A 39 -14.50 -2.98 -24.55
C THR A 39 -13.86 -1.65 -24.92
N GLY A 40 -13.04 -1.07 -24.04
CA GLY A 40 -12.49 0.27 -24.20
C GLY A 40 -13.50 1.41 -23.99
N GLU A 41 -14.72 1.10 -23.58
CA GLU A 41 -15.75 2.10 -23.33
C GLU A 41 -15.48 2.86 -22.04
N ILE A 42 -15.71 4.18 -22.05
CA ILE A 42 -15.65 4.99 -20.83
C ILE A 42 -16.84 4.65 -19.95
N VAL A 43 -16.56 4.12 -18.76
CA VAL A 43 -17.58 3.79 -17.77
C VAL A 43 -17.82 4.96 -16.82
N ILE A 44 -16.76 5.65 -16.40
CA ILE A 44 -16.82 6.81 -15.50
C ILE A 44 -15.82 7.85 -15.95
N GLY A 45 -16.24 9.11 -15.99
CA GLY A 45 -15.34 10.21 -16.26
C GLY A 45 -16.01 11.43 -16.91
N PRO A 46 -15.26 12.54 -17.03
CA PRO A 46 -13.91 12.72 -16.48
C PRO A 46 -13.93 12.85 -14.95
N ILE A 47 -12.95 12.27 -14.28
CA ILE A 47 -12.68 12.42 -12.85
C ILE A 47 -11.34 13.12 -12.63
N THR A 48 -11.20 13.84 -11.52
CA THR A 48 -9.98 14.60 -11.22
C THR A 48 -9.41 14.23 -9.85
N ALA A 49 -8.09 14.30 -9.72
CA ALA A 49 -7.41 14.15 -8.45
C ALA A 49 -6.33 15.23 -8.28
N LYS A 50 -6.27 15.84 -7.10
CA LYS A 50 -5.20 16.77 -6.73
C LYS A 50 -3.98 15.99 -6.25
N ARG A 51 -2.79 16.55 -6.54
CA ARG A 51 -1.52 16.03 -6.06
C ARG A 51 -1.46 16.09 -4.53
N HIS A 52 -1.04 14.98 -3.93
CA HIS A 52 -0.64 14.87 -2.54
C HIS A 52 0.88 14.69 -2.49
N ASP A 53 1.59 15.68 -1.98
CA ASP A 53 3.05 15.75 -1.97
C ASP A 53 3.62 16.17 -0.61
N LYS A 54 2.81 16.76 0.26
CA LYS A 54 3.29 17.33 1.52
C LYS A 54 3.88 16.25 2.44
N GLY A 55 5.19 16.30 2.63
CA GLY A 55 5.94 15.36 3.46
C GLY A 55 6.15 13.99 2.81
N LEU A 56 5.98 13.89 1.50
CA LEU A 56 6.19 12.67 0.72
C LEU A 56 7.33 12.88 -0.29
N SER A 57 8.22 11.91 -0.40
CA SER A 57 9.23 11.88 -1.47
C SER A 57 8.60 11.56 -2.84
N ILE A 58 7.63 10.65 -2.84
CA ILE A 58 6.89 10.25 -4.03
C ILE A 58 5.47 10.82 -3.92
N PRO A 59 5.09 11.79 -4.75
CA PRO A 59 3.73 12.34 -4.77
C PRO A 59 2.76 11.36 -5.40
N TYR A 60 1.48 11.46 -5.03
CA TYR A 60 0.43 10.65 -5.62
C TYR A 60 -0.87 11.43 -5.81
N TYR A 61 -1.75 10.91 -6.65
CA TYR A 61 -3.05 11.48 -7.01
C TYR A 61 -4.15 10.50 -6.62
N PRO A 62 -4.91 10.74 -5.53
CA PRO A 62 -5.95 9.82 -5.04
C PRO A 62 -7.27 10.02 -5.81
N PHE A 63 -7.40 9.42 -6.96
CA PHE A 63 -8.68 9.39 -7.66
C PHE A 63 -9.73 8.63 -6.84
N ARG A 64 -10.99 9.02 -7.01
CA ARG A 64 -12.14 8.31 -6.47
C ARG A 64 -13.18 8.12 -7.55
N ALA A 65 -13.77 6.93 -7.59
CA ALA A 65 -14.81 6.56 -8.54
C ALA A 65 -15.77 5.58 -7.87
N ASP A 66 -17.06 5.71 -8.16
CA ASP A 66 -18.08 4.76 -7.73
C ASP A 66 -18.22 3.68 -8.81
N ILE A 67 -17.54 2.54 -8.61
CA ILE A 67 -17.53 1.40 -9.54
C ILE A 67 -18.37 0.30 -8.93
N GLU A 68 -19.57 0.10 -9.47
CA GLU A 68 -20.55 -0.85 -8.91
C GLU A 68 -20.41 -2.28 -9.47
N GLU A 69 -19.68 -2.45 -10.56
CA GLU A 69 -19.53 -3.72 -11.25
C GLU A 69 -18.18 -4.38 -10.92
N VAL A 70 -18.22 -5.71 -10.79
CA VAL A 70 -17.03 -6.57 -10.74
C VAL A 70 -16.46 -6.67 -12.16
N GLY A 71 -15.14 -6.57 -12.29
CA GLY A 71 -14.48 -6.66 -13.59
C GLY A 71 -13.09 -6.08 -13.64
N ILE A 72 -12.54 -6.00 -14.84
CA ILE A 72 -11.26 -5.38 -15.12
C ILE A 72 -11.50 -4.04 -15.83
N PHE A 73 -10.95 -3.01 -15.24
CA PHE A 73 -11.03 -1.64 -15.73
C PHE A 73 -9.60 -1.08 -15.91
N SER A 74 -9.49 0.04 -16.60
CA SER A 74 -8.26 0.83 -16.65
C SER A 74 -8.54 2.28 -16.27
N ILE A 75 -7.64 2.91 -15.52
CA ILE A 75 -7.63 4.36 -15.36
C ILE A 75 -6.75 4.95 -16.44
N VAL A 76 -7.35 5.71 -17.35
CA VAL A 76 -6.67 6.39 -18.46
C VAL A 76 -6.55 7.86 -18.13
N ILE A 77 -5.32 8.32 -17.92
CA ILE A 77 -5.00 9.71 -17.56
C ILE A 77 -4.84 10.54 -18.83
N ASP A 78 -5.41 11.74 -18.85
CA ASP A 78 -5.28 12.66 -19.97
C ASP A 78 -3.81 12.99 -20.24
N GLY A 79 -3.37 12.75 -21.48
CA GLY A 79 -1.97 12.92 -21.88
C GLY A 79 -1.02 11.78 -21.50
N GLY A 80 -1.53 10.73 -20.86
CA GLY A 80 -0.79 9.51 -20.54
C GLY A 80 -0.97 8.40 -21.60
N PRO A 81 -0.48 7.17 -21.31
CA PRO A 81 -0.68 6.01 -22.16
C PRO A 81 -2.17 5.72 -22.39
N THR A 82 -2.54 5.36 -23.61
CA THR A 82 -3.93 5.13 -24.03
C THR A 82 -4.56 3.88 -23.43
N ASP A 83 -3.75 2.89 -23.06
CA ASP A 83 -4.15 1.65 -22.38
C ASP A 83 -4.36 1.84 -20.86
N GLY A 84 -3.82 2.94 -20.32
CA GLY A 84 -3.96 3.30 -18.91
C GLY A 84 -3.30 2.32 -17.94
N ALA A 85 -3.71 2.37 -16.67
CA ALA A 85 -3.29 1.44 -15.63
C ALA A 85 -4.46 0.55 -15.20
N GLY A 86 -4.24 -0.77 -15.18
CA GLY A 86 -5.26 -1.77 -14.87
C GLY A 86 -5.76 -1.69 -13.43
N ILE A 87 -7.07 -1.87 -13.25
CA ILE A 87 -7.76 -1.92 -11.97
C ILE A 87 -8.67 -3.14 -11.98
N GLN A 88 -8.50 -4.03 -11.02
CA GLN A 88 -9.41 -5.15 -10.82
C GLN A 88 -10.40 -4.87 -9.70
N ILE A 89 -11.69 -4.93 -10.00
CA ILE A 89 -12.77 -4.87 -9.01
C ILE A 89 -13.25 -6.30 -8.79
N MET A 90 -12.98 -6.83 -7.60
CA MET A 90 -13.28 -8.22 -7.24
C MET A 90 -14.57 -8.31 -6.43
N ASP A 91 -15.25 -9.45 -6.58
CA ASP A 91 -16.35 -9.82 -5.67
C ASP A 91 -15.78 -9.97 -4.23
N PRO A 92 -16.40 -9.32 -3.23
CA PRO A 92 -15.96 -9.44 -1.83
C PRO A 92 -15.84 -10.88 -1.33
N SER A 93 -16.69 -11.79 -1.83
CA SER A 93 -16.66 -13.20 -1.44
C SER A 93 -15.43 -13.97 -1.93
N GLN A 94 -14.70 -13.41 -2.90
CA GLN A 94 -13.48 -14.00 -3.48
C GLN A 94 -12.20 -13.40 -2.89
N ILE A 95 -12.32 -12.49 -1.91
CA ILE A 95 -11.18 -11.83 -1.29
C ILE A 95 -10.89 -12.53 0.04
N SER A 96 -9.71 -13.13 0.14
CA SER A 96 -9.27 -13.88 1.33
C SER A 96 -8.73 -13.00 2.46
N ILE A 97 -8.31 -11.75 2.15
CA ILE A 97 -7.80 -10.82 3.15
C ILE A 97 -8.94 -10.13 3.91
N PRO A 98 -8.71 -9.67 5.15
CA PRO A 98 -9.71 -8.95 5.93
C PRO A 98 -10.20 -7.69 5.20
N LEU A 99 -11.51 -7.54 5.08
CA LEU A 99 -12.15 -6.40 4.42
C LEU A 99 -12.49 -5.30 5.43
N VAL A 100 -12.66 -4.08 4.92
CA VAL A 100 -13.12 -2.93 5.73
C VAL A 100 -14.46 -3.26 6.40
N GLY A 101 -14.52 -3.04 7.73
CA GLY A 101 -15.70 -3.35 8.55
C GLY A 101 -15.65 -4.74 9.20
N PHE A 102 -14.67 -5.57 8.89
CA PHE A 102 -14.44 -6.86 9.53
C PHE A 102 -13.27 -6.80 10.52
N ALA A 103 -13.28 -7.71 11.49
CA ALA A 103 -12.19 -7.82 12.45
C ALA A 103 -10.92 -8.34 11.77
N LEU A 104 -9.78 -7.71 12.08
CA LEU A 104 -8.48 -8.26 11.72
C LEU A 104 -8.21 -9.50 12.60
N PRO A 105 -7.88 -10.66 12.03
CA PRO A 105 -7.59 -11.86 12.82
C PRO A 105 -6.34 -11.64 13.69
N PRO A 106 -6.34 -12.10 14.94
CA PRO A 106 -5.16 -12.05 15.80
C PRO A 106 -4.05 -12.93 15.21
N PHE A 107 -2.84 -12.42 15.21
CA PHE A 107 -1.66 -13.16 14.79
C PHE A 107 -0.44 -12.73 15.60
N ASP A 108 0.35 -13.70 16.03
CA ASP A 108 1.57 -13.44 16.77
C ASP A 108 2.71 -13.04 15.80
N THR A 109 2.72 -11.79 15.37
CA THR A 109 3.76 -11.27 14.49
C THR A 109 5.16 -11.40 15.11
N PRO A 110 6.23 -11.57 14.28
CA PRO A 110 7.61 -11.54 14.76
C PRO A 110 7.93 -10.28 15.56
N THR A 111 8.66 -10.45 16.65
CA THR A 111 9.14 -9.35 17.50
C THR A 111 10.65 -9.47 17.72
N ILE A 112 11.30 -8.40 18.19
CA ILE A 112 12.74 -8.39 18.48
C ILE A 112 13.12 -9.52 19.48
N ASP A 113 12.23 -9.81 20.43
CA ASP A 113 12.47 -10.84 21.45
C ASP A 113 12.14 -12.25 20.93
N ASN A 114 11.37 -12.39 19.86
CA ASN A 114 10.99 -13.64 19.26
C ASN A 114 10.72 -13.45 17.76
N ASP A 115 11.70 -13.80 16.94
CA ASP A 115 11.64 -13.65 15.49
C ASP A 115 10.70 -14.65 14.79
N ARG A 116 10.28 -15.71 15.49
CA ARG A 116 9.36 -16.74 14.97
C ARG A 116 9.83 -17.35 13.64
N GLY A 117 11.15 -17.44 13.45
CA GLY A 117 11.79 -17.98 12.25
C GLY A 117 11.92 -17.01 11.09
N VAL A 118 11.73 -15.71 11.32
CA VAL A 118 11.96 -14.65 10.33
C VAL A 118 13.29 -13.96 10.62
N ASN A 119 14.29 -14.17 9.78
CA ASN A 119 15.65 -13.62 9.95
C ASN A 119 16.26 -13.17 8.62
N PRO A 120 16.52 -11.85 8.43
CA PRO A 120 16.37 -10.80 9.42
C PRO A 120 14.89 -10.45 9.72
N ILE A 121 14.63 -10.02 10.93
CA ILE A 121 13.29 -9.58 11.36
C ILE A 121 12.81 -8.37 10.58
N CYS A 122 13.73 -7.62 9.99
CA CYS A 122 13.48 -6.42 9.21
C CYS A 122 14.63 -6.19 8.24
N THR A 123 14.30 -5.99 6.97
CA THR A 123 15.27 -5.69 5.91
C THR A 123 15.49 -4.18 5.68
N TYR A 124 14.94 -3.33 6.55
CA TYR A 124 15.14 -1.89 6.49
C TYR A 124 16.56 -1.50 6.88
N LEU A 125 17.20 -0.62 6.11
CA LEU A 125 18.58 -0.18 6.35
C LEU A 125 18.62 1.21 6.99
N PRO A 126 19.65 1.50 7.81
CA PRO A 126 20.82 0.65 8.14
C PRO A 126 20.59 -0.35 9.27
N ALA A 127 19.43 -0.37 9.87
CA ALA A 127 19.08 -1.28 10.97
C ALA A 127 17.60 -1.59 10.97
N ALA A 128 17.20 -2.67 11.64
CA ALA A 128 15.78 -3.02 11.83
C ALA A 128 15.01 -1.82 12.38
N CYS A 129 13.81 -1.60 11.84
CA CYS A 129 12.95 -0.50 12.28
C CYS A 129 12.39 -0.76 13.69
N SER A 130 11.90 0.29 14.35
CA SER A 130 11.40 0.22 15.72
C SER A 130 10.00 -0.38 15.90
N LEU A 131 9.39 -0.94 14.84
CA LEU A 131 7.99 -1.39 14.84
C LEU A 131 7.82 -2.90 15.05
N HIS A 132 8.78 -3.55 15.75
CA HIS A 132 8.78 -5.00 16.06
C HIS A 132 8.74 -5.29 17.56
N ASN A 133 8.14 -4.40 18.36
CA ASN A 133 8.16 -4.52 19.83
C ASN A 133 6.90 -5.19 20.42
N ILE A 134 5.88 -5.46 19.61
CA ILE A 134 4.60 -6.01 20.05
C ILE A 134 4.03 -6.91 18.95
N THR A 135 3.35 -7.99 19.34
CA THR A 135 2.61 -8.83 18.40
C THR A 135 1.30 -8.16 17.97
N LEU A 136 0.75 -8.56 16.82
CA LEU A 136 -0.59 -8.10 16.43
C LEU A 136 -1.65 -8.56 17.43
N THR A 137 -1.53 -9.79 17.97
CA THR A 137 -2.42 -10.30 19.03
C THR A 137 -2.46 -9.37 20.24
N ASP A 138 -1.28 -9.02 20.77
CA ASP A 138 -1.20 -8.15 21.95
C ASP A 138 -1.67 -6.73 21.63
N ALA A 139 -1.35 -6.23 20.44
CA ALA A 139 -1.79 -4.90 20.02
C ALA A 139 -3.32 -4.79 19.89
N LEU A 140 -3.99 -5.84 19.38
CA LEU A 140 -5.45 -5.90 19.31
C LEU A 140 -6.07 -5.86 20.71
N ALA A 141 -5.44 -6.49 21.70
CA ALA A 141 -5.89 -6.48 23.10
C ALA A 141 -5.80 -5.10 23.76
N LEU A 142 -4.98 -4.17 23.24
CA LEU A 142 -4.89 -2.81 23.78
C LEU A 142 -6.11 -1.93 23.47
N GLY A 143 -6.96 -2.32 22.52
CA GLY A 143 -8.15 -1.57 22.13
C GLY A 143 -7.85 -0.21 21.47
N LYS A 144 -6.61 0.02 21.02
CA LYS A 144 -6.20 1.22 20.27
C LYS A 144 -6.26 0.96 18.77
N PRO A 145 -6.41 2.00 17.94
CA PRO A 145 -6.19 1.86 16.50
C PRO A 145 -4.79 1.30 16.20
N ILE A 146 -4.70 0.44 15.19
CA ILE A 146 -3.46 -0.21 14.79
C ILE A 146 -3.16 0.17 13.35
N ALA A 147 -1.91 0.55 13.08
CA ALA A 147 -1.36 0.61 11.73
C ALA A 147 -0.40 -0.58 11.56
N TYR A 148 -0.82 -1.57 10.79
CA TYR A 148 -0.07 -2.79 10.51
C TYR A 148 0.41 -2.77 9.06
N LEU A 149 1.72 -2.85 8.86
CA LEU A 149 2.37 -2.91 7.55
C LEU A 149 3.03 -4.28 7.39
N VAL A 150 2.63 -5.01 6.36
CA VAL A 150 3.36 -6.18 5.86
C VAL A 150 4.13 -5.74 4.62
N GLY A 151 5.44 -5.75 4.68
CA GLY A 151 6.30 -5.19 3.63
C GLY A 151 7.72 -5.73 3.72
N THR A 152 8.47 -5.63 2.62
CA THR A 152 9.88 -6.03 2.57
C THR A 152 10.72 -4.95 1.89
N PRO A 153 11.42 -4.09 2.66
CA PRO A 153 12.23 -3.01 2.09
C PRO A 153 13.29 -3.49 1.08
N ALA A 154 13.99 -4.60 1.36
CA ALA A 154 15.07 -5.09 0.51
C ALA A 154 14.62 -5.79 -0.77
N HIS A 155 13.43 -6.42 -0.77
CA HIS A 155 12.98 -7.29 -1.86
C HIS A 155 11.74 -6.77 -2.60
N CYS A 156 11.46 -5.47 -2.45
CA CYS A 156 10.27 -4.84 -3.05
C CYS A 156 10.51 -4.48 -4.52
N SER A 157 9.98 -5.28 -5.44
CA SER A 157 10.10 -5.05 -6.89
C SER A 157 9.49 -3.74 -7.39
N THR A 158 8.51 -3.20 -6.65
CA THR A 158 7.85 -1.93 -7.00
C THR A 158 8.55 -0.70 -6.41
N GLY A 159 9.54 -0.89 -5.50
CA GLY A 159 10.23 0.20 -4.82
C GLY A 159 9.37 1.01 -3.84
N THR A 160 8.17 0.54 -3.50
CA THR A 160 7.22 1.28 -2.64
C THR A 160 7.32 0.92 -1.16
N CYS A 161 7.91 -0.22 -0.80
CA CYS A 161 7.93 -0.72 0.58
C CYS A 161 8.78 0.17 1.51
N SER A 162 9.97 0.59 1.08
CA SER A 162 10.80 1.49 1.89
C SER A 162 10.14 2.85 2.12
N PRO A 163 9.62 3.57 1.09
CA PRO A 163 8.88 4.81 1.31
C PRO A 163 7.64 4.65 2.20
N ALA A 164 6.92 3.53 2.08
CA ALA A 164 5.75 3.26 2.92
C ALA A 164 6.16 3.07 4.39
N LEU A 165 7.22 2.30 4.66
CA LEU A 165 7.75 2.10 6.00
C LEU A 165 8.29 3.40 6.59
N GLU A 166 9.01 4.21 5.82
CA GLU A 166 9.50 5.52 6.25
C GLU A 166 8.35 6.46 6.64
N ALA A 167 7.30 6.51 5.84
CA ALA A 167 6.11 7.28 6.16
C ALA A 167 5.46 6.78 7.46
N LEU A 168 5.36 5.45 7.64
CA LEU A 168 4.81 4.85 8.86
C LEU A 168 5.67 5.18 10.09
N LEU A 169 7.00 5.14 9.98
CA LEU A 169 7.93 5.52 11.04
C LEU A 169 7.77 6.99 11.44
N GLN A 170 7.64 7.90 10.48
CA GLN A 170 7.40 9.32 10.76
C GLN A 170 6.08 9.57 11.49
N VAL A 171 5.01 8.85 11.09
CA VAL A 171 3.70 8.95 11.74
C VAL A 171 3.74 8.33 13.13
N SER A 172 4.44 7.21 13.32
CA SER A 172 4.56 6.54 14.62
C SER A 172 5.20 7.43 15.68
N GLN A 173 6.20 8.23 15.32
CA GLN A 173 6.83 9.20 16.22
C GLN A 173 5.83 10.23 16.79
N LYS A 174 4.79 10.55 16.04
CA LYS A 174 3.80 11.57 16.41
C LYS A 174 2.59 10.97 17.14
N LEU A 175 2.22 9.73 16.83
CA LEU A 175 0.95 9.13 17.24
C LEU A 175 1.09 7.89 18.13
N SER A 176 2.31 7.50 18.57
CA SER A 176 2.54 6.31 19.42
C SER A 176 1.75 6.30 20.73
N GLY A 177 1.35 7.46 21.24
CA GLY A 177 0.48 7.56 22.42
C GLY A 177 -0.98 7.15 22.17
N SER A 178 -1.47 7.29 20.93
CA SER A 178 -2.88 7.07 20.56
C SER A 178 -3.10 5.88 19.63
N MET A 179 -2.05 5.38 18.97
CA MET A 179 -2.10 4.25 18.02
C MET A 179 -0.96 3.29 18.30
N THR A 180 -1.12 2.04 17.87
CA THR A 180 -0.06 1.03 17.82
C THR A 180 0.41 0.86 16.38
N PHE A 181 1.71 0.68 16.20
CA PHE A 181 2.34 0.54 14.89
C PHE A 181 3.14 -0.76 14.86
N ILE A 182 2.93 -1.56 13.81
CA ILE A 182 3.58 -2.86 13.64
C ILE A 182 4.07 -2.98 12.20
N HIS A 183 5.28 -3.52 12.04
CA HIS A 183 5.84 -3.94 10.77
C HIS A 183 6.14 -5.44 10.83
N ALA A 184 5.86 -6.17 9.74
CA ALA A 184 6.26 -7.55 9.55
C ALA A 184 6.84 -7.74 8.14
N GLU A 185 7.90 -8.55 8.03
CA GLU A 185 8.49 -8.91 6.75
C GLU A 185 7.59 -9.85 5.94
N ILE A 186 7.74 -9.79 4.60
CA ILE A 186 7.03 -10.66 3.65
C ILE A 186 7.69 -12.04 3.57
N TYR A 187 9.01 -12.12 3.74
CA TYR A 187 9.78 -13.34 3.59
C TYR A 187 10.43 -13.78 4.89
N THR A 188 10.68 -15.09 5.01
CA THR A 188 11.33 -15.66 6.19
C THR A 188 12.81 -15.33 6.28
N ASP A 189 13.46 -15.07 5.14
CA ASP A 189 14.90 -14.80 5.06
C ASP A 189 15.29 -13.95 3.83
N ASP A 190 16.56 -13.65 3.71
CA ASP A 190 17.14 -12.81 2.62
C ASP A 190 17.10 -13.49 1.25
N THR A 191 16.75 -14.77 1.14
CA THR A 191 16.60 -15.42 -0.17
C THR A 191 15.30 -15.02 -0.87
N ALA A 192 14.34 -14.48 -0.12
CA ALA A 192 13.01 -14.06 -0.59
C ALA A 192 12.26 -15.17 -1.35
N THR A 193 12.45 -16.43 -0.92
CA THR A 193 11.85 -17.62 -1.56
C THR A 193 10.69 -18.20 -0.77
N VAL A 194 10.70 -18.01 0.55
CA VAL A 194 9.66 -18.54 1.46
C VAL A 194 8.91 -17.36 2.08
N VAL A 195 7.60 -17.38 1.94
CA VAL A 195 6.71 -16.35 2.50
C VAL A 195 6.67 -16.48 4.02
N ALA A 196 6.73 -15.34 4.70
CA ALA A 196 6.65 -15.30 6.16
C ALA A 196 5.22 -15.56 6.66
N PRO A 197 5.06 -16.18 7.85
CA PRO A 197 3.75 -16.48 8.42
C PRO A 197 2.82 -15.27 8.58
N ALA A 198 3.38 -14.07 8.69
CA ALA A 198 2.59 -12.81 8.75
C ALA A 198 1.78 -12.53 7.48
N VAL A 199 2.22 -13.04 6.32
CA VAL A 199 1.48 -12.94 5.05
C VAL A 199 0.42 -14.03 4.95
N GLU A 200 0.74 -15.23 5.42
CA GLU A 200 -0.20 -16.37 5.39
C GLU A 200 -1.37 -16.18 6.37
N ALA A 201 -1.18 -15.34 7.41
CA ALA A 201 -2.21 -15.05 8.42
C ALA A 201 -3.24 -13.99 7.96
N LEU A 202 -3.01 -13.32 6.83
CA LEU A 202 -3.93 -12.34 6.23
C LEU A 202 -4.74 -12.95 5.11
#